data_fc4ac1a364d71ab620c305d69c027af2
#
_entry.id   fc4ac1a364d71ab620c305d69c027af2
#
_cell.length_a   1.000
_cell.length_b   1.000
_cell.length_c   1.000
_cell.angle_alpha   90.00
_cell.angle_beta   90.00
_cell.angle_gamma   90.00
#
_symmetry.space_group_name_H-M   'P 1'
#
loop_
_entity.id
_entity.type
_entity.pdbx_description
1 polymer ?
#
loop_
_entity_poly.entity_id
_entity_poly.type
_entity_poly.pdbx_seq_one_letter_code
_entity_poly.pdbx_strand_id
1 'polypeptide(L)'
;MNIAKKICKSPLAPLAKVAFDIFAKVQFGYLNLKWKISGKKMPTAEQAHEVTQNVTFMFKSFERQKQAKKLYKNIQKHYPGAKVVIADDSKVPLEIKAKHNPPTVIHMPFNSGLSKGLNLALAEVKTEYLMRMDDDELLTPLSNIYDELSFLKSHKDIDLVGFVPLTAGKCTPVQKIARNYNEFDMKNAYKPLKIPHLTKIDENHIVYGKVPNIFLAKTQKIKEIGWDDNIRMIDHHEFFLRAAGNIVSVMNPNTAVFHIHNPFDNYYNSFRSDFRDDFYYIKGKMLATRKSLRQDKS
;
A
#
# COMPACT_ATOMS: atom_id res chain seq x y z
N MET A 1 23.87 18.02 -1.14
CA MET A 1 22.73 17.94 -0.18
C MET A 1 21.46 18.37 -0.90
N ASN A 2 20.41 17.54 -0.96
CA ASN A 2 19.17 17.79 -1.72
C ASN A 2 18.48 19.07 -1.19
N ILE A 3 17.98 19.94 -2.09
CA ILE A 3 17.31 21.22 -1.78
C ILE A 3 16.17 21.00 -0.77
N ALA A 4 15.37 19.95 -0.95
CA ALA A 4 14.30 19.60 -0.03
C ALA A 4 14.80 19.41 1.42
N LYS A 5 15.93 18.72 1.62
CA LYS A 5 16.53 18.53 2.96
C LYS A 5 17.00 19.85 3.59
N LYS A 6 17.43 20.85 2.77
CA LYS A 6 17.78 22.18 3.28
C LYS A 6 16.53 22.92 3.74
N ILE A 7 15.47 22.90 2.96
CA ILE A 7 14.18 23.55 3.29
C ILE A 7 13.57 22.92 4.56
N CYS A 8 13.58 21.59 4.70
CA CYS A 8 13.07 20.89 5.89
C CYS A 8 13.74 21.36 7.20
N LYS A 9 15.01 21.79 7.14
CA LYS A 9 15.77 22.28 8.30
C LYS A 9 15.67 23.80 8.49
N SER A 10 14.92 24.51 7.66
CA SER A 10 14.77 25.97 7.70
C SER A 10 13.43 26.39 8.32
N PRO A 11 13.28 27.66 8.75
CA PRO A 11 11.98 28.22 9.18
C PRO A 11 10.90 28.19 8.10
N LEU A 12 11.28 27.95 6.83
CA LEU A 12 10.36 27.86 5.69
C LEU A 12 9.65 26.51 5.57
N ALA A 13 10.02 25.50 6.37
CA ALA A 13 9.43 24.15 6.28
C ALA A 13 7.89 24.13 6.38
N PRO A 14 7.23 24.88 7.31
CA PRO A 14 5.78 24.88 7.38
C PRO A 14 5.13 25.45 6.11
N LEU A 15 5.70 26.52 5.54
CA LEU A 15 5.21 27.11 4.29
C LEU A 15 5.39 26.14 3.12
N ALA A 16 6.54 25.50 3.03
CA ALA A 16 6.83 24.49 2.01
C ALA A 16 5.89 23.27 2.11
N LYS A 17 5.54 22.83 3.33
CA LYS A 17 4.53 21.79 3.57
C LYS A 17 3.18 22.17 2.96
N VAL A 18 2.69 23.38 3.26
CA VAL A 18 1.40 23.87 2.73
C VAL A 18 1.45 24.01 1.21
N ALA A 19 2.52 24.59 0.67
CA ALA A 19 2.70 24.74 -0.76
C ALA A 19 2.71 23.40 -1.50
N PHE A 20 3.39 22.39 -0.94
CA PHE A 20 3.39 21.04 -1.48
C PHE A 20 2.01 20.38 -1.44
N ASP A 21 1.25 20.56 -0.36
CA ASP A 21 -0.10 19.99 -0.23
C ASP A 21 -1.05 20.61 -1.28
N ILE A 22 -0.95 21.92 -1.53
CA ILE A 22 -1.70 22.62 -2.59
C ILE A 22 -1.29 22.09 -3.95
N PHE A 23 0.02 22.01 -4.23
CA PHE A 23 0.54 21.48 -5.49
C PHE A 23 0.07 20.04 -5.75
N ALA A 24 0.18 19.15 -4.76
CA ALA A 24 -0.27 17.76 -4.89
C ALA A 24 -1.78 17.66 -5.16
N LYS A 25 -2.59 18.55 -4.56
CA LYS A 25 -4.03 18.64 -4.82
C LYS A 25 -4.33 19.08 -6.26
N VAL A 26 -3.61 20.07 -6.76
CA VAL A 26 -3.75 20.56 -8.15
C VAL A 26 -3.32 19.47 -9.13
N GLN A 27 -2.18 18.82 -8.90
CA GLN A 27 -1.68 17.71 -9.72
C GLN A 27 -2.67 16.55 -9.75
N PHE A 28 -3.24 16.17 -8.60
CA PHE A 28 -4.27 15.13 -8.53
C PHE A 28 -5.51 15.49 -9.36
N GLY A 29 -5.99 16.74 -9.26
CA GLY A 29 -7.12 17.24 -10.05
C GLY A 29 -6.84 17.21 -11.56
N TYR A 30 -5.66 17.70 -11.98
CA TYR A 30 -5.21 17.68 -13.36
C TYR A 30 -5.13 16.25 -13.93
N LEU A 31 -4.50 15.34 -13.20
CA LEU A 31 -4.37 13.95 -13.64
C LEU A 31 -5.73 13.27 -13.76
N ASN A 32 -6.63 13.46 -12.81
CA ASN A 32 -8.00 12.93 -12.89
C ASN A 32 -8.76 13.44 -14.12
N LEU A 33 -8.63 14.73 -14.42
CA LEU A 33 -9.24 15.32 -15.63
C LEU A 33 -8.64 14.72 -16.90
N LYS A 34 -7.30 14.65 -16.97
CA LYS A 34 -6.58 14.05 -18.09
C LYS A 34 -7.04 12.61 -18.36
N TRP A 35 -7.14 11.77 -17.33
CA TRP A 35 -7.58 10.39 -17.48
C TRP A 35 -9.05 10.27 -17.91
N LYS A 36 -9.92 11.13 -17.40
CA LYS A 36 -11.32 11.19 -17.86
C LYS A 36 -11.41 11.53 -19.35
N ILE A 37 -10.64 12.52 -19.79
CA ILE A 37 -10.59 12.92 -21.22
C ILE A 37 -10.04 11.76 -22.08
N SER A 38 -9.08 10.99 -21.57
CA SER A 38 -8.54 9.80 -22.26
C SER A 38 -9.44 8.55 -22.17
N GLY A 39 -10.67 8.71 -21.74
CA GLY A 39 -11.67 7.61 -21.70
C GLY A 39 -11.59 6.71 -20.47
N LYS A 40 -10.73 6.99 -19.49
CA LYS A 40 -10.73 6.25 -18.23
C LYS A 40 -11.92 6.69 -17.38
N LYS A 41 -12.75 5.72 -16.99
CA LYS A 41 -14.01 5.97 -16.28
C LYS A 41 -13.91 5.54 -14.81
N MET A 42 -14.74 6.16 -14.00
CA MET A 42 -15.06 5.65 -12.66
C MET A 42 -15.81 4.31 -12.81
N PRO A 43 -15.75 3.42 -11.82
CA PRO A 43 -16.52 2.18 -11.83
C PRO A 43 -18.02 2.49 -11.99
N THR A 44 -18.74 1.64 -12.71
CA THR A 44 -20.21 1.70 -12.78
C THR A 44 -20.80 1.35 -11.40
N ALA A 45 -22.09 1.62 -11.19
CA ALA A 45 -22.75 1.26 -9.94
C ALA A 45 -22.67 -0.25 -9.64
N GLU A 46 -22.83 -1.09 -10.67
CA GLU A 46 -22.71 -2.55 -10.55
C GLU A 46 -21.29 -2.98 -10.19
N GLN A 47 -20.28 -2.45 -10.86
CA GLN A 47 -18.87 -2.70 -10.58
C GLN A 47 -18.50 -2.25 -9.16
N ALA A 48 -18.97 -1.06 -8.76
CA ALA A 48 -18.76 -0.56 -7.40
C ALA A 48 -19.44 -1.44 -6.35
N HIS A 49 -20.68 -1.89 -6.63
CA HIS A 49 -21.42 -2.81 -5.76
C HIS A 49 -20.64 -4.12 -5.57
N GLU A 50 -20.15 -4.73 -6.65
CA GLU A 50 -19.40 -5.98 -6.57
C GLU A 50 -18.11 -5.83 -5.74
N VAL A 51 -17.38 -4.74 -5.91
CA VAL A 51 -16.21 -4.44 -5.08
C VAL A 51 -16.61 -4.30 -3.61
N THR A 52 -17.70 -3.57 -3.29
CA THR A 52 -18.13 -3.36 -1.90
C THR A 52 -18.59 -4.64 -1.20
N GLN A 53 -19.10 -5.61 -1.93
CA GLN A 53 -19.48 -6.91 -1.37
C GLN A 53 -18.27 -7.79 -1.07
N ASN A 54 -17.24 -7.74 -1.89
CA ASN A 54 -16.14 -8.71 -1.87
C ASN A 54 -14.84 -8.15 -1.27
N VAL A 55 -14.67 -6.83 -1.15
CA VAL A 55 -13.42 -6.20 -0.75
C VAL A 55 -13.59 -5.34 0.50
N THR A 56 -12.71 -5.50 1.47
CA THR A 56 -12.52 -4.55 2.57
C THR A 56 -11.24 -3.75 2.31
N PHE A 57 -11.34 -2.43 2.36
CA PHE A 57 -10.18 -1.54 2.33
C PHE A 57 -9.57 -1.48 3.73
N MET A 58 -8.26 -1.64 3.83
CA MET A 58 -7.56 -1.54 5.11
C MET A 58 -6.31 -0.69 5.01
N PHE A 59 -6.08 0.12 6.03
CA PHE A 59 -4.86 0.91 6.16
C PHE A 59 -4.55 1.25 7.61
N LYS A 60 -3.31 1.63 7.86
CA LYS A 60 -2.88 2.16 9.16
C LYS A 60 -2.71 3.68 9.06
N SER A 61 -3.14 4.41 10.10
CA SER A 61 -2.94 5.85 10.26
C SER A 61 -2.06 6.12 11.48
N PHE A 62 -1.18 7.15 11.35
CA PHE A 62 -0.36 7.65 12.46
C PHE A 62 -0.12 9.14 12.28
N GLU A 63 -0.62 9.97 13.22
CA GLU A 63 -0.42 11.44 13.25
C GLU A 63 -0.85 12.18 11.95
N ARG A 64 -1.61 11.50 11.08
CA ARG A 64 -2.05 12.02 9.76
C ARG A 64 -3.56 11.94 9.56
N GLN A 65 -4.35 12.37 10.55
CA GLN A 65 -5.81 12.30 10.52
C GLN A 65 -6.46 12.93 9.28
N LYS A 66 -5.89 14.04 8.77
CA LYS A 66 -6.41 14.69 7.55
C LYS A 66 -6.28 13.80 6.33
N GLN A 67 -5.16 13.10 6.19
CA GLN A 67 -4.88 12.17 5.12
C GLN A 67 -5.80 10.95 5.23
N ALA A 68 -5.89 10.33 6.40
CA ALA A 68 -6.81 9.20 6.65
C ALA A 68 -8.28 9.55 6.32
N LYS A 69 -8.76 10.71 6.76
CA LYS A 69 -10.10 11.21 6.42
C LYS A 69 -10.27 11.45 4.91
N LYS A 70 -9.23 11.92 4.24
CA LYS A 70 -9.24 12.17 2.79
C LYS A 70 -9.28 10.85 2.02
N LEU A 71 -8.47 9.87 2.41
CA LEU A 71 -8.49 8.52 1.82
C LEU A 71 -9.86 7.85 2.01
N TYR A 72 -10.40 7.85 3.23
CA TYR A 72 -11.73 7.31 3.49
C TYR A 72 -12.80 7.94 2.57
N LYS A 73 -12.85 9.28 2.46
CA LYS A 73 -13.78 9.97 1.56
C LYS A 73 -13.55 9.63 0.09
N ASN A 74 -12.30 9.45 -0.31
CA ASN A 74 -11.95 9.06 -1.68
C ASN A 74 -12.40 7.63 -1.97
N ILE A 75 -12.22 6.68 -1.06
CA ILE A 75 -12.75 5.31 -1.18
C ILE A 75 -14.27 5.34 -1.32
N GLN A 76 -15.00 6.04 -0.43
CA GLN A 76 -16.45 6.13 -0.49
C GLN A 76 -16.98 6.82 -1.76
N LYS A 77 -16.18 7.69 -2.37
CA LYS A 77 -16.51 8.32 -3.67
C LYS A 77 -16.41 7.34 -4.84
N HIS A 78 -15.42 6.44 -4.83
CA HIS A 78 -15.22 5.45 -5.89
C HIS A 78 -16.11 4.22 -5.68
N TYR A 79 -16.28 3.82 -4.44
CA TYR A 79 -16.99 2.61 -4.01
C TYR A 79 -17.94 2.96 -2.86
N PRO A 80 -19.11 3.56 -3.15
CA PRO A 80 -20.07 3.92 -2.10
C PRO A 80 -20.52 2.70 -1.31
N GLY A 81 -20.36 2.76 0.01
CA GLY A 81 -20.70 1.63 0.88
C GLY A 81 -19.53 0.66 1.14
N ALA A 82 -18.34 0.92 0.61
CA ALA A 82 -17.17 0.08 0.85
C ALA A 82 -16.85 -0.04 2.34
N LYS A 83 -16.55 -1.25 2.78
CA LYS A 83 -16.05 -1.53 4.14
C LYS A 83 -14.63 -1.01 4.26
N VAL A 84 -14.37 -0.25 5.34
CA VAL A 84 -13.04 0.33 5.60
C VAL A 84 -12.64 0.00 7.04
N VAL A 85 -11.45 -0.56 7.20
CA VAL A 85 -10.83 -0.84 8.52
C VAL A 85 -9.56 0.00 8.64
N ILE A 86 -9.44 0.73 9.75
CA ILE A 86 -8.32 1.63 10.01
C ILE A 86 -7.72 1.30 11.37
N ALA A 87 -6.44 0.97 11.43
CA ALA A 87 -5.70 0.92 12.68
C ALA A 87 -5.05 2.29 12.91
N ASP A 88 -5.28 2.90 14.07
CA ASP A 88 -4.77 4.22 14.40
C ASP A 88 -3.98 4.19 15.72
N ASP A 89 -2.70 4.56 15.65
CA ASP A 89 -1.83 4.72 16.82
C ASP A 89 -1.36 6.16 17.03
N SER A 90 -2.18 7.12 16.61
CA SER A 90 -1.96 8.55 16.80
C SER A 90 -2.12 8.95 18.27
N LYS A 91 -1.42 10.01 18.69
CA LYS A 91 -1.56 10.59 20.03
C LYS A 91 -2.98 11.08 20.31
N VAL A 92 -3.60 11.70 19.32
CA VAL A 92 -5.01 12.06 19.35
C VAL A 92 -5.75 11.04 18.49
N PRO A 93 -6.72 10.28 19.05
CA PRO A 93 -7.43 9.24 18.31
C PRO A 93 -8.11 9.76 17.04
N LEU A 94 -8.03 8.97 15.97
CA LEU A 94 -8.69 9.28 14.72
C LEU A 94 -10.22 9.11 14.87
N GLU A 95 -10.95 10.18 14.61
CA GLU A 95 -12.42 10.15 14.53
C GLU A 95 -12.88 10.43 13.11
N ILE A 96 -13.67 9.53 12.54
CA ILE A 96 -14.35 9.73 11.25
C ILE A 96 -15.85 9.63 11.48
N LYS A 97 -16.51 10.79 11.51
CA LYS A 97 -17.97 10.84 11.60
C LYS A 97 -18.55 10.68 10.19
N ALA A 98 -19.20 9.55 9.94
CA ALA A 98 -19.91 9.27 8.71
C ALA A 98 -21.34 8.87 9.02
N LYS A 99 -22.31 9.47 8.33
CA LYS A 99 -23.73 9.17 8.51
C LYS A 99 -24.10 7.76 8.00
N HIS A 100 -23.40 7.35 6.95
CA HIS A 100 -23.58 6.02 6.34
C HIS A 100 -22.23 5.34 6.22
N ASN A 101 -22.19 4.04 6.52
CA ASN A 101 -21.02 3.16 6.43
C ASN A 101 -19.77 3.74 7.14
N PRO A 102 -19.83 4.04 8.47
CA PRO A 102 -18.67 4.50 9.18
C PRO A 102 -17.56 3.44 9.12
N PRO A 103 -16.28 3.85 9.06
CA PRO A 103 -15.20 2.91 9.08
C PRO A 103 -15.09 2.24 10.45
N THR A 104 -14.59 1.01 10.51
CA THR A 104 -14.09 0.42 11.76
C THR A 104 -12.73 1.05 12.07
N VAL A 105 -12.62 1.79 13.18
CA VAL A 105 -11.36 2.37 13.65
C VAL A 105 -10.90 1.64 14.90
N ILE A 106 -9.69 1.07 14.84
CA ILE A 106 -9.05 0.36 15.94
C ILE A 106 -8.01 1.31 16.55
N HIS A 107 -8.28 1.77 17.76
CA HIS A 107 -7.34 2.64 18.49
C HIS A 107 -6.29 1.80 19.20
N MET A 108 -5.03 2.17 18.99
CA MET A 108 -3.86 1.51 19.52
C MET A 108 -3.09 2.46 20.45
N PRO A 109 -2.22 1.93 21.33
CA PRO A 109 -1.26 2.78 22.05
C PRO A 109 -0.42 3.62 21.10
N PHE A 110 -0.05 4.82 21.52
CA PHE A 110 0.73 5.76 20.70
C PHE A 110 1.98 5.12 20.11
N ASN A 111 2.19 5.28 18.80
CA ASN A 111 3.36 4.84 18.07
C ASN A 111 3.69 3.33 18.24
N SER A 112 2.66 2.49 18.21
CA SER A 112 2.79 1.02 18.35
C SER A 112 3.49 0.33 17.17
N GLY A 113 3.55 0.99 16.02
CA GLY A 113 4.24 0.49 14.83
C GLY A 113 3.31 0.04 13.69
N LEU A 114 3.89 -0.02 12.49
CA LEU A 114 3.15 -0.28 11.25
C LEU A 114 2.61 -1.72 11.22
N SER A 115 3.49 -2.71 11.44
CA SER A 115 3.13 -4.13 11.33
C SER A 115 2.03 -4.54 12.30
N LYS A 116 2.11 -4.12 13.57
CA LYS A 116 1.05 -4.37 14.56
C LYS A 116 -0.30 -3.79 14.12
N GLY A 117 -0.29 -2.56 13.61
CA GLY A 117 -1.51 -1.93 13.12
C GLY A 117 -2.10 -2.68 11.93
N LEU A 118 -1.27 -3.10 10.98
CA LEU A 118 -1.72 -3.88 9.83
C LEU A 118 -2.30 -5.24 10.23
N ASN A 119 -1.69 -5.94 11.21
CA ASN A 119 -2.21 -7.21 11.71
C ASN A 119 -3.56 -7.03 12.42
N LEU A 120 -3.73 -6.00 13.24
CA LEU A 120 -5.01 -5.71 13.88
C LEU A 120 -6.09 -5.34 12.86
N ALA A 121 -5.77 -4.52 11.86
CA ALA A 121 -6.71 -4.22 10.79
C ALA A 121 -7.08 -5.47 9.99
N LEU A 122 -6.10 -6.33 9.68
CA LEU A 122 -6.31 -7.58 8.96
C LEU A 122 -7.23 -8.55 9.71
N ALA A 123 -7.15 -8.60 11.04
CA ALA A 123 -8.01 -9.45 11.87
C ALA A 123 -9.50 -9.10 11.70
N GLU A 124 -9.82 -7.82 11.51
CA GLU A 124 -11.19 -7.32 11.30
C GLU A 124 -11.70 -7.51 9.86
N VAL A 125 -10.85 -7.83 8.90
CA VAL A 125 -11.30 -8.09 7.52
C VAL A 125 -12.07 -9.41 7.46
N LYS A 126 -13.33 -9.34 7.00
CA LYS A 126 -14.24 -10.50 6.87
C LYS A 126 -14.60 -10.82 5.42
N THR A 127 -14.21 -9.98 4.45
CA THR A 127 -14.43 -10.22 3.02
C THR A 127 -13.40 -11.16 2.44
N GLU A 128 -13.73 -11.80 1.31
CA GLU A 128 -12.84 -12.72 0.62
C GLU A 128 -11.55 -12.04 0.15
N TYR A 129 -11.64 -10.75 -0.21
CA TYR A 129 -10.51 -9.94 -0.66
C TYR A 129 -10.32 -8.74 0.25
N LEU A 130 -9.08 -8.25 0.31
CA LEU A 130 -8.72 -7.00 0.94
C LEU A 130 -7.97 -6.09 -0.03
N MET A 131 -8.16 -4.79 0.11
CA MET A 131 -7.33 -3.76 -0.52
C MET A 131 -6.49 -3.08 0.56
N ARG A 132 -5.19 -3.38 0.57
CA ARG A 132 -4.21 -2.74 1.48
C ARG A 132 -3.75 -1.44 0.85
N MET A 133 -3.81 -0.35 1.61
CA MET A 133 -3.36 0.99 1.22
C MET A 133 -2.54 1.65 2.33
N ASP A 134 -1.81 2.72 1.99
CA ASP A 134 -1.28 3.68 2.97
C ASP A 134 -2.19 4.91 3.07
N ASP A 135 -2.21 5.59 4.22
CA ASP A 135 -3.14 6.70 4.48
C ASP A 135 -2.88 7.97 3.63
N ASP A 136 -1.78 8.03 2.91
CA ASP A 136 -1.41 9.09 1.96
C ASP A 136 -1.63 8.73 0.48
N GLU A 137 -2.44 7.71 0.21
CA GLU A 137 -2.80 7.26 -1.13
C GLU A 137 -4.22 7.65 -1.50
N LEU A 138 -4.48 7.83 -2.79
CA LEU A 138 -5.80 8.13 -3.31
C LEU A 138 -6.09 7.30 -4.56
N LEU A 139 -7.28 6.73 -4.61
CA LEU A 139 -7.80 6.10 -5.81
C LEU A 139 -8.01 7.14 -6.92
N THR A 140 -7.80 6.69 -8.15
CA THR A 140 -7.89 7.49 -9.38
C THR A 140 -8.71 6.72 -10.41
N PRO A 141 -9.07 7.29 -11.56
CA PRO A 141 -9.64 6.53 -12.67
C PRO A 141 -8.75 5.41 -13.22
N LEU A 142 -7.46 5.37 -12.85
CA LEU A 142 -6.56 4.24 -13.16
C LEU A 142 -6.57 3.16 -12.07
N SER A 143 -7.21 3.41 -10.92
CA SER A 143 -7.27 2.43 -9.83
C SER A 143 -8.49 1.51 -10.04
N ASN A 144 -8.46 0.74 -11.12
CA ASN A 144 -9.58 -0.13 -11.48
C ASN A 144 -9.59 -1.40 -10.64
N ILE A 145 -10.09 -1.29 -9.39
CA ILE A 145 -10.16 -2.43 -8.45
C ILE A 145 -11.11 -3.51 -8.95
N TYR A 146 -12.15 -3.16 -9.69
CA TYR A 146 -13.10 -4.14 -10.22
C TYR A 146 -12.43 -5.10 -11.22
N ASP A 147 -11.65 -4.59 -12.17
CA ASP A 147 -10.97 -5.44 -13.15
C ASP A 147 -9.94 -6.34 -12.48
N GLU A 148 -9.19 -5.81 -11.50
CA GLU A 148 -8.22 -6.60 -10.72
C GLU A 148 -8.91 -7.65 -9.81
N LEU A 149 -10.09 -7.35 -9.28
CA LEU A 149 -10.92 -8.32 -8.54
C LEU A 149 -11.41 -9.44 -9.48
N SER A 150 -11.88 -9.08 -10.65
CA SER A 150 -12.32 -10.03 -11.67
C SER A 150 -11.16 -10.92 -12.14
N PHE A 151 -9.97 -10.34 -12.31
CA PHE A 151 -8.76 -11.08 -12.61
C PHE A 151 -8.42 -12.09 -11.50
N LEU A 152 -8.40 -11.69 -10.22
CA LEU A 152 -8.13 -12.60 -9.10
C LEU A 152 -9.18 -13.73 -8.97
N LYS A 153 -10.45 -13.43 -9.27
CA LYS A 153 -11.51 -14.44 -9.26
C LYS A 153 -11.32 -15.49 -10.34
N SER A 154 -10.83 -15.10 -11.52
CA SER A 154 -10.62 -15.99 -12.67
C SER A 154 -9.27 -16.76 -12.60
N HIS A 155 -8.28 -16.24 -11.88
CA HIS A 155 -6.95 -16.83 -11.75
C HIS A 155 -6.70 -17.35 -10.32
N LYS A 156 -7.13 -18.59 -10.05
CA LYS A 156 -7.07 -19.15 -8.69
C LYS A 156 -5.65 -19.30 -8.13
N ASP A 157 -4.66 -19.43 -8.99
CA ASP A 157 -3.24 -19.56 -8.62
C ASP A 157 -2.57 -18.20 -8.31
N ILE A 158 -3.23 -17.09 -8.61
CA ILE A 158 -2.75 -15.73 -8.28
C ILE A 158 -3.41 -15.28 -6.98
N ASP A 159 -2.62 -14.77 -6.05
CA ASP A 159 -3.08 -14.44 -4.71
C ASP A 159 -3.14 -12.93 -4.45
N LEU A 160 -2.37 -12.12 -5.21
CA LEU A 160 -2.21 -10.70 -4.97
C LEU A 160 -1.91 -9.93 -6.26
N VAL A 161 -2.56 -8.76 -6.43
CA VAL A 161 -2.28 -7.78 -7.50
C VAL A 161 -1.81 -6.47 -6.89
N GLY A 162 -0.60 -6.04 -7.23
CA GLY A 162 -0.02 -4.76 -6.82
C GLY A 162 -0.42 -3.61 -7.75
N PHE A 163 -0.55 -2.40 -7.18
CA PHE A 163 -0.84 -1.17 -7.90
C PHE A 163 0.38 -0.26 -7.95
N VAL A 164 0.54 0.50 -9.03
CA VAL A 164 1.68 1.41 -9.21
C VAL A 164 1.44 2.73 -8.45
N PRO A 165 2.36 3.17 -7.55
CA PRO A 165 2.24 4.45 -6.86
C PRO A 165 2.71 5.60 -7.75
N LEU A 166 1.80 6.50 -8.13
CA LEU A 166 2.12 7.77 -8.80
C LEU A 166 2.42 8.82 -7.75
N THR A 167 3.68 9.03 -7.45
CA THR A 167 4.11 9.95 -6.39
C THR A 167 3.91 11.40 -6.81
N ALA A 168 3.27 12.20 -5.96
CA ALA A 168 3.13 13.65 -6.13
C ALA A 168 4.49 14.32 -6.32
N GLY A 169 4.54 15.31 -7.20
CA GLY A 169 5.79 16.00 -7.56
C GLY A 169 6.65 15.24 -8.59
N LYS A 170 6.26 14.04 -8.99
CA LYS A 170 6.93 13.27 -10.05
C LYS A 170 6.02 13.13 -11.26
N CYS A 171 6.60 13.28 -12.46
CA CYS A 171 5.92 13.11 -13.75
C CYS A 171 6.37 11.82 -14.45
N THR A 172 6.72 10.80 -13.69
CA THR A 172 7.22 9.53 -14.25
C THR A 172 6.04 8.72 -14.79
N PRO A 173 6.10 8.21 -16.02
CA PRO A 173 5.06 7.33 -16.57
C PRO A 173 4.85 6.08 -15.72
N VAL A 174 3.60 5.62 -15.59
CA VAL A 174 3.20 4.47 -14.76
C VAL A 174 4.04 3.24 -15.10
N GLN A 175 4.17 2.91 -16.39
CA GLN A 175 4.92 1.75 -16.87
C GLN A 175 6.42 1.82 -16.51
N LYS A 176 7.00 3.03 -16.45
CA LYS A 176 8.40 3.21 -16.03
C LYS A 176 8.56 2.98 -14.53
N ILE A 177 7.58 3.40 -13.73
CA ILE A 177 7.60 3.14 -12.28
C ILE A 177 7.48 1.64 -12.03
N ALA A 178 6.57 0.95 -12.73
CA ALA A 178 6.40 -0.50 -12.62
C ALA A 178 7.71 -1.26 -12.86
N ARG A 179 8.49 -0.86 -13.86
CA ARG A 179 9.80 -1.50 -14.17
C ARG A 179 10.82 -1.38 -13.03
N ASN A 180 10.74 -0.37 -12.18
CA ASN A 180 11.65 -0.20 -11.05
C ASN A 180 11.45 -1.26 -9.95
N TYR A 181 10.33 -2.01 -9.96
CA TYR A 181 10.10 -3.14 -9.07
C TYR A 181 10.73 -4.46 -9.55
N ASN A 182 11.46 -4.44 -10.67
CA ASN A 182 12.19 -5.60 -11.19
C ASN A 182 13.34 -6.06 -10.26
N GLU A 183 13.82 -5.18 -9.39
CA GLU A 183 14.97 -5.44 -8.50
C GLU A 183 14.55 -6.07 -7.17
N PHE A 184 13.77 -7.15 -7.23
CA PHE A 184 13.58 -7.97 -6.03
C PHE A 184 14.80 -8.86 -5.85
N ASP A 185 15.48 -8.75 -4.70
CA ASP A 185 16.60 -9.63 -4.38
C ASP A 185 16.10 -11.03 -4.04
N MET A 186 15.86 -11.81 -5.10
CA MET A 186 15.40 -13.20 -5.02
C MET A 186 16.35 -14.11 -4.23
N LYS A 187 17.64 -13.72 -4.12
CA LYS A 187 18.64 -14.50 -3.35
C LYS A 187 18.36 -14.48 -1.85
N ASN A 188 17.57 -13.53 -1.38
CA ASN A 188 17.18 -13.37 0.01
C ASN A 188 15.79 -13.90 0.33
N ALA A 189 15.00 -14.32 -0.67
CA ALA A 189 13.70 -14.95 -0.45
C ALA A 189 13.85 -16.25 0.35
N TYR A 190 12.92 -16.51 1.27
CA TYR A 190 12.97 -17.70 2.13
C TYR A 190 12.65 -18.97 1.38
N LYS A 191 11.86 -18.85 0.32
CA LYS A 191 11.53 -19.94 -0.59
C LYS A 191 11.60 -19.45 -2.04
N PRO A 192 11.84 -20.34 -3.03
CA PRO A 192 11.71 -19.97 -4.42
C PRO A 192 10.27 -19.56 -4.74
N LEU A 193 10.09 -18.65 -5.70
CA LEU A 193 8.77 -18.29 -6.19
C LEU A 193 8.10 -19.49 -6.84
N LYS A 194 6.78 -19.64 -6.67
CA LYS A 194 5.98 -20.67 -7.36
C LYS A 194 5.96 -20.45 -8.87
N ILE A 195 5.90 -19.20 -9.31
CA ILE A 195 5.97 -18.79 -10.72
C ILE A 195 7.17 -17.86 -10.84
N PRO A 196 8.06 -18.05 -11.83
CA PRO A 196 9.26 -17.23 -11.96
C PRO A 196 8.96 -15.72 -12.06
N HIS A 197 9.84 -14.92 -11.49
CA HIS A 197 9.80 -13.46 -11.58
C HIS A 197 9.78 -13.01 -13.05
N LEU A 198 8.97 -11.99 -13.37
CA LEU A 198 8.73 -11.46 -14.72
C LEU A 198 8.01 -12.39 -15.69
N THR A 199 7.45 -13.52 -15.23
CA THR A 199 6.54 -14.32 -16.04
C THR A 199 5.29 -13.51 -16.36
N LYS A 200 4.92 -13.40 -17.63
CA LYS A 200 3.65 -12.83 -18.05
C LYS A 200 2.53 -13.84 -17.81
N ILE A 201 1.50 -13.44 -17.09
CA ILE A 201 0.27 -14.24 -16.92
C ILE A 201 -0.69 -13.98 -18.09
N ASP A 202 -0.84 -12.68 -18.43
CA ASP A 202 -1.59 -12.22 -19.60
C ASP A 202 -0.95 -10.94 -20.17
N GLU A 203 -1.68 -10.19 -21.02
CA GLU A 203 -1.19 -8.95 -21.64
C GLU A 203 -0.89 -7.86 -20.61
N ASN A 204 -1.57 -7.85 -19.45
CA ASN A 204 -1.49 -6.80 -18.45
C ASN A 204 -0.83 -7.24 -17.15
N HIS A 205 -0.77 -8.53 -16.82
CA HIS A 205 -0.32 -9.01 -15.53
C HIS A 205 1.03 -9.73 -15.63
N ILE A 206 1.96 -9.27 -14.83
CA ILE A 206 3.34 -9.79 -14.77
C ILE A 206 3.64 -10.21 -13.34
N VAL A 207 4.27 -11.37 -13.15
CA VAL A 207 4.69 -11.86 -11.83
C VAL A 207 5.85 -11.04 -11.29
N TYR A 208 5.69 -10.56 -10.06
CA TYR A 208 6.74 -9.89 -9.30
C TYR A 208 6.92 -10.57 -7.94
N GLY A 209 8.16 -10.84 -7.55
CA GLY A 209 8.46 -11.36 -6.22
C GLY A 209 8.17 -10.36 -5.10
N LYS A 210 8.07 -9.06 -5.45
CA LYS A 210 7.71 -7.96 -4.57
C LYS A 210 6.95 -6.92 -5.37
N VAL A 211 5.83 -6.45 -4.84
CA VAL A 211 5.02 -5.36 -5.42
C VAL A 211 4.97 -4.18 -4.44
N PRO A 212 4.49 -3.00 -4.85
CA PRO A 212 4.27 -1.89 -3.90
C PRO A 212 3.38 -2.27 -2.72
N ASN A 213 3.48 -1.51 -1.63
CA ASN A 213 2.60 -1.65 -0.46
C ASN A 213 1.14 -1.24 -0.72
N ILE A 214 0.71 -1.31 -1.96
CA ILE A 214 -0.66 -1.04 -2.39
C ILE A 214 -1.08 -2.23 -3.22
N PHE A 215 -1.98 -3.05 -2.69
CA PHE A 215 -2.37 -4.27 -3.37
C PHE A 215 -3.77 -4.75 -2.99
N LEU A 216 -4.42 -5.38 -3.96
CA LEU A 216 -5.61 -6.20 -3.78
C LEU A 216 -5.17 -7.66 -3.60
N ALA A 217 -5.69 -8.35 -2.60
CA ALA A 217 -5.26 -9.73 -2.32
C ALA A 217 -6.38 -10.59 -1.74
N LYS A 218 -6.24 -11.91 -1.87
CA LYS A 218 -7.05 -12.89 -1.15
C LYS A 218 -6.78 -12.76 0.35
N THR A 219 -7.79 -12.42 1.13
CA THR A 219 -7.67 -12.14 2.57
C THR A 219 -7.03 -13.29 3.33
N GLN A 220 -7.45 -14.52 3.07
CA GLN A 220 -6.92 -15.68 3.76
C GLN A 220 -5.43 -15.87 3.53
N LYS A 221 -4.95 -15.62 2.30
CA LYS A 221 -3.52 -15.72 1.97
C LYS A 221 -2.67 -14.68 2.72
N ILE A 222 -3.20 -13.47 2.89
CA ILE A 222 -2.50 -12.45 3.68
C ILE A 222 -2.54 -12.80 5.17
N LYS A 223 -3.64 -13.35 5.69
CA LYS A 223 -3.73 -13.83 7.08
C LYS A 223 -2.72 -14.95 7.40
N GLU A 224 -2.45 -15.84 6.45
CA GLU A 224 -1.45 -16.90 6.59
C GLU A 224 -0.01 -16.36 6.71
N ILE A 225 0.29 -15.23 6.06
CA ILE A 225 1.61 -14.59 6.09
C ILE A 225 1.72 -13.63 7.29
N GLY A 226 0.77 -12.73 7.47
CA GLY A 226 0.78 -11.65 8.44
C GLY A 226 1.98 -10.70 8.29
N TRP A 227 2.04 -9.67 9.11
CA TRP A 227 3.23 -8.81 9.26
C TRP A 227 3.99 -9.20 10.53
N ASP A 228 5.31 -8.96 10.56
CA ASP A 228 6.11 -9.22 11.75
C ASP A 228 5.96 -8.05 12.74
N ASP A 229 5.32 -8.30 13.89
CA ASP A 229 5.02 -7.29 14.91
C ASP A 229 6.26 -6.61 15.52
N ASN A 230 7.45 -7.19 15.35
CA ASN A 230 8.69 -6.59 15.80
C ASN A 230 9.21 -5.51 14.84
N ILE A 231 8.63 -5.39 13.65
CA ILE A 231 9.01 -4.40 12.65
C ILE A 231 8.06 -3.21 12.72
N ARG A 232 8.61 -2.02 12.97
CA ARG A 232 7.81 -0.82 13.21
C ARG A 232 7.59 0.03 11.97
N MET A 233 8.51 0.02 10.98
CA MET A 233 8.50 0.98 9.86
C MET A 233 8.80 0.38 8.50
N ILE A 234 9.71 -0.59 8.39
CA ILE A 234 10.21 -1.10 7.10
C ILE A 234 9.76 -2.54 6.82
N ASP A 235 8.49 -2.82 7.09
CA ASP A 235 7.83 -4.12 6.93
C ASP A 235 7.83 -4.68 5.50
N HIS A 236 7.82 -3.79 4.50
CA HIS A 236 7.55 -4.11 3.10
C HIS A 236 8.49 -5.18 2.52
N HIS A 237 9.80 -5.02 2.75
CA HIS A 237 10.79 -5.96 2.22
C HIS A 237 10.69 -7.32 2.92
N GLU A 238 10.57 -7.32 4.23
CA GLU A 238 10.48 -8.52 5.05
C GLU A 238 9.21 -9.34 4.75
N PHE A 239 8.07 -8.63 4.60
CA PHE A 239 6.82 -9.27 4.22
C PHE A 239 6.96 -10.09 2.93
N PHE A 240 7.52 -9.51 1.86
CA PHE A 240 7.67 -10.20 0.58
C PHE A 240 8.75 -11.29 0.61
N LEU A 241 9.77 -11.21 1.47
CA LEU A 241 10.71 -12.30 1.67
C LEU A 241 10.03 -13.56 2.24
N ARG A 242 9.10 -13.40 3.19
CA ARG A 242 8.30 -14.50 3.74
C ARG A 242 7.18 -14.95 2.82
N ALA A 243 6.60 -14.03 2.09
CA ALA A 243 5.53 -14.30 1.12
C ALA A 243 6.02 -15.13 -0.07
N ALA A 244 7.30 -14.98 -0.47
CA ALA A 244 7.90 -15.74 -1.55
C ALA A 244 7.69 -17.24 -1.39
N GLY A 245 7.22 -17.90 -2.45
CA GLY A 245 6.90 -19.33 -2.47
C GLY A 245 5.62 -19.73 -1.71
N ASN A 246 5.00 -18.83 -0.95
CA ASN A 246 3.73 -19.06 -0.28
C ASN A 246 2.56 -18.44 -1.06
N ILE A 247 2.74 -17.23 -1.59
CA ILE A 247 1.77 -16.55 -2.46
C ILE A 247 2.37 -16.26 -3.84
N VAL A 248 1.49 -16.05 -4.82
CA VAL A 248 1.85 -15.53 -6.15
C VAL A 248 1.36 -14.11 -6.25
N SER A 249 2.29 -13.18 -6.42
CA SER A 249 1.99 -11.77 -6.61
C SER A 249 2.27 -11.31 -8.03
N VAL A 250 1.35 -10.54 -8.59
CA VAL A 250 1.48 -9.92 -9.90
C VAL A 250 1.33 -8.40 -9.79
N MET A 251 1.71 -7.69 -10.82
CA MET A 251 1.44 -6.26 -10.96
C MET A 251 0.91 -5.99 -12.35
N ASN A 252 -0.13 -5.14 -12.42
CA ASN A 252 -0.60 -4.57 -13.66
C ASN A 252 0.02 -3.17 -13.82
N PRO A 253 0.95 -2.96 -14.78
CA PRO A 253 1.59 -1.67 -14.98
C PRO A 253 0.65 -0.57 -15.51
N ASN A 254 -0.62 -0.89 -15.78
CA ASN A 254 -1.63 0.06 -16.22
C ASN A 254 -2.54 0.52 -15.08
N THR A 255 -2.48 -0.09 -13.90
CA THR A 255 -3.25 0.29 -12.71
C THR A 255 -2.39 1.09 -11.73
N ALA A 256 -2.93 2.19 -11.23
CA ALA A 256 -2.18 3.08 -10.38
C ALA A 256 -3.04 3.80 -9.34
N VAL A 257 -2.43 4.13 -8.22
CA VAL A 257 -2.96 5.06 -7.21
C VAL A 257 -2.10 6.30 -7.14
N PHE A 258 -2.66 7.41 -6.65
CA PHE A 258 -1.91 8.64 -6.44
C PHE A 258 -1.37 8.69 -5.00
N HIS A 259 -0.05 8.77 -4.84
CA HIS A 259 0.64 8.73 -3.56
C HIS A 259 1.17 10.12 -3.18
N ILE A 260 0.75 10.64 -2.02
CA ILE A 260 1.06 12.00 -1.55
C ILE A 260 1.99 11.93 -0.33
N HIS A 261 3.25 11.62 -0.56
CA HIS A 261 4.26 11.74 0.49
C HIS A 261 4.79 13.18 0.55
N ASN A 262 4.44 13.91 1.64
CA ASN A 262 4.94 15.27 1.83
C ASN A 262 6.32 15.27 2.50
N PRO A 263 7.40 15.63 1.78
CA PRO A 263 8.74 15.60 2.33
C PRO A 263 9.00 16.69 3.38
N PHE A 264 8.11 17.70 3.47
CA PHE A 264 8.23 18.82 4.39
C PHE A 264 7.42 18.63 5.69
N ASP A 265 6.80 17.49 5.90
CA ASP A 265 6.14 17.16 7.17
C ASP A 265 7.16 16.71 8.22
N ASN A 266 7.87 17.67 8.79
CA ASN A 266 8.95 17.42 9.75
C ASN A 266 8.48 16.64 10.98
N TYR A 267 7.27 16.94 11.48
CA TYR A 267 6.72 16.24 12.63
C TYR A 267 6.53 14.75 12.34
N TYR A 268 5.81 14.42 11.29
CA TYR A 268 5.60 13.03 10.88
C TYR A 268 6.92 12.32 10.53
N ASN A 269 7.78 12.99 9.77
CA ASN A 269 9.05 12.42 9.31
C ASN A 269 10.03 12.18 10.47
N SER A 270 9.92 12.89 11.61
CA SER A 270 10.77 12.66 12.78
C SER A 270 10.58 11.27 13.38
N PHE A 271 9.36 10.72 13.31
CA PHE A 271 9.07 9.35 13.77
C PHE A 271 9.54 8.26 12.81
N ARG A 272 9.85 8.62 11.56
CA ARG A 272 10.26 7.70 10.49
C ARG A 272 11.74 7.83 10.10
N SER A 273 12.50 8.60 10.82
CA SER A 273 13.91 8.89 10.49
C SER A 273 14.88 7.81 11.00
N ASP A 274 14.51 7.04 12.02
CA ASP A 274 15.37 6.02 12.63
C ASP A 274 14.73 4.63 12.51
N PHE A 275 15.15 3.90 11.49
CA PHE A 275 14.76 2.52 11.21
C PHE A 275 15.91 1.52 11.43
N ARG A 276 16.95 1.90 12.18
CA ARG A 276 18.15 1.05 12.40
C ARG A 276 17.81 -0.25 13.10
N ASP A 277 16.95 -0.20 14.11
CA ASP A 277 16.55 -1.38 14.87
C ASP A 277 15.80 -2.39 13.97
N ASP A 278 14.83 -1.92 13.16
CA ASP A 278 14.16 -2.74 12.17
C ASP A 278 15.15 -3.34 11.18
N PHE A 279 16.11 -2.55 10.69
CA PHE A 279 17.10 -3.00 9.72
C PHE A 279 18.00 -4.12 10.30
N TYR A 280 18.51 -3.96 11.51
CA TYR A 280 19.34 -4.98 12.16
C TYR A 280 18.53 -6.23 12.50
N TYR A 281 17.29 -6.08 12.94
CA TYR A 281 16.39 -7.17 13.20
C TYR A 281 16.14 -8.01 11.93
N ILE A 282 15.74 -7.37 10.83
CA ILE A 282 15.51 -8.04 9.54
C ILE A 282 16.78 -8.73 9.05
N LYS A 283 17.92 -8.07 9.13
CA LYS A 283 19.22 -8.65 8.73
C LYS A 283 19.56 -9.89 9.55
N GLY A 284 19.36 -9.86 10.86
CA GLY A 284 19.57 -11.02 11.76
C GLY A 284 18.65 -12.18 11.38
N LYS A 285 17.36 -11.92 11.14
CA LYS A 285 16.36 -12.90 10.72
C LYS A 285 16.73 -13.54 9.38
N MET A 286 17.17 -12.77 8.39
CA MET A 286 17.60 -13.28 7.08
C MET A 286 18.83 -14.20 7.21
N LEU A 287 19.81 -13.85 8.06
CA LEU A 287 21.00 -14.69 8.28
C LEU A 287 20.65 -16.00 8.98
N ALA A 288 19.75 -15.98 9.96
CA ALA A 288 19.28 -17.19 10.65
C ALA A 288 18.58 -18.14 9.68
N THR A 289 17.67 -17.61 8.85
CA THR A 289 16.93 -18.40 7.83
C THR A 289 17.88 -19.05 6.82
N ARG A 290 18.90 -18.32 6.35
CA ARG A 290 19.92 -18.87 5.44
C ARG A 290 20.74 -20.02 6.06
N LYS A 291 21.03 -19.96 7.37
CA LYS A 291 21.73 -21.05 8.06
C LYS A 291 20.86 -22.30 8.11
N SER A 292 19.58 -22.18 8.47
CA SER A 292 18.67 -23.35 8.51
C SER A 292 18.51 -24.00 7.14
N LEU A 293 18.28 -23.19 6.09
CA LEU A 293 18.15 -23.71 4.71
C LEU A 293 19.41 -24.40 4.17
N ARG A 294 20.58 -24.15 4.73
CA ARG A 294 21.82 -24.87 4.38
C ARG A 294 21.94 -26.20 5.13
N GLN A 295 21.48 -26.24 6.37
CA GLN A 295 21.49 -27.48 7.18
C GLN A 295 20.48 -28.50 6.68
N ASP A 296 19.32 -28.06 6.15
CA ASP A 296 18.30 -28.96 5.57
C ASP A 296 18.72 -29.57 4.22
N LYS A 297 19.84 -29.12 3.64
CA LYS A 297 20.39 -29.61 2.37
C LYS A 297 21.66 -30.47 2.54
N SER A 298 22.16 -30.62 3.75
CA SER A 298 23.27 -31.49 4.11
C SER A 298 22.77 -32.78 4.74
#